data_be6de02032f858ab6d8ab8d4856a214e
#
_entry.id   be6de02032f858ab6d8ab8d4856a214e
#
_cell.length_a   1.000
_cell.length_b   1.000
_cell.length_c   1.000
_cell.angle_alpha   90.00
_cell.angle_beta   90.00
_cell.angle_gamma   90.00
#
_symmetry.space_group_name_H-M   'P 1'
#
loop_
_entity.id
_entity.type
_entity.pdbx_description
1 polymer ?
#
loop_
_entity_poly.entity_id
_entity_poly.type
_entity_poly.pdbx_seq_one_letter_code
_entity_poly.pdbx_strand_id
1 'polypeptide(L)'
;DVSAAISVADGAIRSIVFFGLGLVALGLYVLFYQATTRFDIHDEIEKDNVAVGVALAGNLIAMGLVVFKAVFGEFVSWQESLAGFITFAIAGFVLLFIIRMLVDIILLPSTRVSDELVKDRNIGVAYIESAVVISASLILVFAI
;
A
#
# COMPACT_ATOMS: atom_id res chain seq x y z
N ASP A 1 34.73 19.99 -5.60
CA ASP A 1 34.89 20.15 -4.16
C ASP A 1 34.55 18.83 -3.46
N VAL A 2 35.46 18.37 -2.59
CA VAL A 2 35.35 17.06 -1.88
C VAL A 2 34.11 17.03 -0.97
N SER A 3 33.77 18.12 -0.30
CA SER A 3 32.61 18.21 0.56
C SER A 3 31.29 18.05 -0.21
N ALA A 4 31.19 18.63 -1.40
CA ALA A 4 30.05 18.46 -2.29
C ALA A 4 29.92 17.02 -2.78
N ALA A 5 31.04 16.38 -3.13
CA ALA A 5 31.07 14.98 -3.54
C ALA A 5 30.58 14.03 -2.42
N ILE A 6 31.04 14.26 -1.18
CA ILE A 6 30.58 13.49 -0.01
C ILE A 6 29.08 13.67 0.22
N SER A 7 28.57 14.91 0.13
CA SER A 7 27.15 15.21 0.29
C SER A 7 26.28 14.51 -0.77
N VAL A 8 26.74 14.47 -2.02
CA VAL A 8 26.04 13.76 -3.11
C VAL A 8 26.04 12.25 -2.86
N ALA A 9 27.19 11.70 -2.42
CA ALA A 9 27.29 10.27 -2.11
C ALA A 9 26.36 9.87 -0.95
N ASP A 10 26.32 10.66 0.11
CA ASP A 10 25.41 10.43 1.24
C ASP A 10 23.95 10.49 0.81
N GLY A 11 23.58 11.47 0.01
CA GLY A 11 22.22 11.58 -0.54
C GLY A 11 21.84 10.36 -1.39
N ALA A 12 22.76 9.88 -2.23
CA ALA A 12 22.55 8.68 -3.04
C ALA A 12 22.36 7.43 -2.19
N ILE A 13 23.17 7.24 -1.15
CA ILE A 13 23.06 6.10 -0.23
C ILE A 13 21.69 6.11 0.47
N ARG A 14 21.26 7.26 1.00
CA ARG A 14 19.95 7.41 1.65
C ARG A 14 18.82 7.06 0.68
N SER A 15 18.87 7.58 -0.53
CA SER A 15 17.87 7.31 -1.57
C SER A 15 17.77 5.83 -1.91
N ILE A 16 18.89 5.14 -2.07
CA ILE A 16 18.94 3.71 -2.35
C ILE A 16 18.36 2.91 -1.20
N VAL A 17 18.72 3.24 0.04
CA VAL A 17 18.21 2.54 1.24
C VAL A 17 16.69 2.71 1.36
N PHE A 18 16.17 3.92 1.28
CA PHE A 18 14.72 4.17 1.41
C PHE A 18 13.93 3.63 0.22
N PHE A 19 14.49 3.66 -0.98
CA PHE A 19 13.89 2.98 -2.13
C PHE A 19 13.77 1.47 -1.89
N GLY A 20 14.84 0.82 -1.42
CA GLY A 20 14.83 -0.59 -1.07
C GLY A 20 13.83 -0.92 0.04
N LEU A 21 13.79 -0.11 1.10
CA LEU A 21 12.81 -0.24 2.18
C LEU A 21 11.38 -0.07 1.68
N GLY A 22 11.14 0.87 0.78
CA GLY A 22 9.85 1.07 0.15
C GLY A 22 9.39 -0.15 -0.64
N LEU A 23 10.28 -0.76 -1.43
CA LEU A 23 9.98 -1.99 -2.15
C LEU A 23 9.69 -3.16 -1.20
N VAL A 24 10.45 -3.29 -0.13
CA VAL A 24 10.22 -4.30 0.91
C VAL A 24 8.85 -4.08 1.57
N ALA A 25 8.50 -2.84 1.92
CA ALA A 25 7.20 -2.51 2.49
C ALA A 25 6.05 -2.89 1.54
N LEU A 26 6.16 -2.61 0.24
CA LEU A 26 5.17 -3.01 -0.75
C LEU A 26 5.05 -4.54 -0.85
N GLY A 27 6.17 -5.26 -0.87
CA GLY A 27 6.17 -6.72 -0.87
C GLY A 27 5.52 -7.32 0.38
N LEU A 28 5.85 -6.79 1.55
CA LEU A 28 5.23 -7.19 2.82
C LEU A 28 3.74 -6.86 2.84
N TYR A 29 3.34 -5.74 2.23
CA TYR A 29 1.91 -5.41 2.10
C TYR A 29 1.16 -6.42 1.23
N VAL A 30 1.73 -6.91 0.14
CA VAL A 30 1.12 -7.99 -0.66
C VAL A 30 0.92 -9.25 0.17
N LEU A 31 1.90 -9.64 0.99
CA LEU A 31 1.77 -10.77 1.91
C LEU A 31 0.68 -10.53 2.97
N PHE A 32 0.62 -9.34 3.51
CA PHE A 32 -0.42 -8.93 4.46
C PHE A 32 -1.81 -8.92 3.80
N TYR A 33 -1.91 -8.42 2.57
CA TYR A 33 -3.14 -8.43 1.78
C TYR A 33 -3.61 -9.87 1.57
N GLN A 34 -2.73 -10.79 1.16
CA GLN A 34 -3.04 -12.20 1.02
C GLN A 34 -3.50 -12.83 2.35
N ALA A 35 -2.80 -12.54 3.43
CA ALA A 35 -3.13 -13.08 4.76
C ALA A 35 -4.50 -12.61 5.28
N THR A 36 -4.95 -11.43 4.87
CA THR A 36 -6.24 -10.85 5.25
C THR A 36 -7.33 -11.05 4.19
N THR A 37 -7.03 -11.78 3.12
CA THR A 37 -7.94 -12.08 2.02
C THR A 37 -8.36 -13.56 2.08
N ARG A 38 -9.60 -13.88 1.72
CA ARG A 38 -10.17 -15.22 1.85
C ARG A 38 -9.93 -16.14 0.66
N PHE A 39 -9.30 -15.65 -0.38
CA PHE A 39 -8.98 -16.39 -1.59
C PHE A 39 -7.48 -16.27 -1.91
N ASP A 40 -6.96 -17.16 -2.72
CA ASP A 40 -5.58 -17.12 -3.20
C ASP A 40 -5.48 -16.12 -4.36
N ILE A 41 -4.82 -14.98 -4.12
CA ILE A 41 -4.67 -13.90 -5.10
C ILE A 41 -3.87 -14.38 -6.31
N HIS A 42 -2.81 -15.14 -6.08
CA HIS A 42 -1.96 -15.65 -7.16
C HIS A 42 -2.75 -16.57 -8.10
N ASP A 43 -3.51 -17.50 -7.53
CA ASP A 43 -4.35 -18.43 -8.27
C ASP A 43 -5.43 -17.69 -9.10
N GLU A 44 -6.06 -16.67 -8.53
CA GLU A 44 -7.05 -15.86 -9.23
C GLU A 44 -6.44 -15.05 -10.39
N ILE A 45 -5.24 -14.52 -10.19
CA ILE A 45 -4.53 -13.78 -11.25
C ILE A 45 -4.12 -14.72 -12.37
N GLU A 46 -3.65 -15.94 -12.06
CA GLU A 46 -3.34 -16.95 -13.07
C GLU A 46 -4.57 -17.38 -13.89
N LYS A 47 -5.76 -17.28 -13.33
CA LYS A 47 -7.04 -17.53 -14.00
C LYS A 47 -7.58 -16.32 -14.78
N ASP A 48 -6.77 -15.30 -15.00
CA ASP A 48 -7.16 -14.06 -15.68
C ASP A 48 -8.33 -13.33 -15.00
N ASN A 49 -8.42 -13.39 -13.66
CA ASN A 49 -9.43 -12.66 -12.92
C ASN A 49 -9.06 -11.17 -12.81
N VAL A 50 -9.54 -10.39 -13.76
CA VAL A 50 -9.25 -8.94 -13.85
C VAL A 50 -9.75 -8.19 -12.62
N ALA A 51 -10.88 -8.59 -12.03
CA ALA A 51 -11.42 -7.94 -10.83
C ALA A 51 -10.44 -8.04 -9.65
N VAL A 52 -9.86 -9.22 -9.41
CA VAL A 52 -8.82 -9.40 -8.38
C VAL A 52 -7.58 -8.58 -8.70
N GLY A 53 -7.16 -8.56 -9.97
CA GLY A 53 -6.03 -7.75 -10.42
C GLY A 53 -6.21 -6.26 -10.17
N VAL A 54 -7.38 -5.72 -10.49
CA VAL A 54 -7.73 -4.31 -10.25
C VAL A 54 -7.76 -3.98 -8.76
N ALA A 55 -8.37 -4.84 -7.95
CA ALA A 55 -8.41 -4.64 -6.50
C ALA A 55 -7.01 -4.64 -5.88
N LEU A 56 -6.15 -5.57 -6.27
CA LEU A 56 -4.76 -5.61 -5.83
C LEU A 56 -3.98 -4.37 -6.29
N ALA A 57 -4.14 -3.97 -7.55
CA ALA A 57 -3.49 -2.78 -8.10
C ALA A 57 -3.87 -1.52 -7.31
N GLY A 58 -5.14 -1.33 -7.00
CA GLY A 58 -5.62 -0.21 -6.20
C GLY A 58 -5.01 -0.19 -4.78
N ASN A 59 -4.93 -1.35 -4.15
CA ASN A 59 -4.31 -1.49 -2.83
C ASN A 59 -2.80 -1.23 -2.87
N LEU A 60 -2.10 -1.66 -3.92
CA LEU A 60 -0.67 -1.36 -4.10
C LEU A 60 -0.42 0.12 -4.34
N ILE A 61 -1.25 0.79 -5.14
CA ILE A 61 -1.16 2.24 -5.33
C ILE A 61 -1.37 2.96 -4.00
N ALA A 62 -2.40 2.56 -3.24
CA ALA A 62 -2.69 3.13 -1.93
C ALA A 62 -1.50 2.98 -0.97
N MET A 63 -0.92 1.80 -0.89
CA MET A 63 0.26 1.57 -0.05
C MET A 63 1.49 2.31 -0.57
N GLY A 64 1.65 2.44 -1.88
CA GLY A 64 2.69 3.25 -2.50
C GLY A 64 2.63 4.73 -2.09
N LEU A 65 1.43 5.29 -1.98
CA LEU A 65 1.22 6.64 -1.47
C LEU A 65 1.62 6.76 0.01
N VAL A 66 1.30 5.76 0.82
CA VAL A 66 1.73 5.69 2.23
C VAL A 66 3.26 5.63 2.32
N VAL A 67 3.90 4.79 1.51
CA VAL A 67 5.37 4.68 1.45
C VAL A 67 5.98 6.01 1.00
N PHE A 68 5.41 6.66 -0.01
CA PHE A 68 5.84 7.99 -0.43
C PHE A 68 5.86 8.97 0.74
N LYS A 69 4.78 9.03 1.52
CA LYS A 69 4.71 9.89 2.69
C LYS A 69 5.73 9.49 3.76
N ALA A 70 5.95 8.20 3.95
CA ALA A 70 6.90 7.68 4.94
C ALA A 70 8.36 8.08 4.65
N VAL A 71 8.71 8.22 3.35
CA VAL A 71 10.07 8.62 2.94
C VAL A 71 10.19 10.11 2.62
N PHE A 72 9.08 10.82 2.51
CA PHE A 72 9.06 12.25 2.19
C PHE A 72 9.37 13.08 3.42
N GLY A 73 10.29 14.01 3.28
CA GLY A 73 10.67 14.93 4.35
C GLY A 73 12.19 15.04 4.51
N GLU A 74 12.61 15.81 5.50
CA GLU A 74 14.02 16.01 5.79
C GLU A 74 14.60 14.80 6.52
N PHE A 75 15.79 14.40 6.12
CA PHE A 75 16.56 13.40 6.84
C PHE A 75 17.20 14.04 8.07
N VAL A 76 16.81 13.56 9.26
CA VAL A 76 17.37 14.04 10.53
C VAL A 76 18.52 13.13 11.00
N SER A 77 18.22 11.85 11.15
CA SER A 77 19.20 10.82 11.50
C SER A 77 18.69 9.47 11.00
N TRP A 78 19.57 8.49 10.88
CA TRP A 78 19.19 7.13 10.48
C TRP A 78 18.15 6.53 11.44
N GLN A 79 18.36 6.68 12.74
CA GLN A 79 17.48 6.14 13.76
C GLN A 79 16.08 6.73 13.68
N GLU A 80 15.97 8.05 13.63
CA GLU A 80 14.68 8.74 13.55
C GLU A 80 13.96 8.48 12.23
N SER A 81 14.69 8.53 11.11
CA SER A 81 14.12 8.31 9.79
C SER A 81 13.64 6.89 9.59
N LEU A 82 14.40 5.88 10.06
CA LEU A 82 13.99 4.48 10.00
C LEU A 82 12.81 4.21 10.93
N ALA A 83 12.83 4.72 12.15
CA ALA A 83 11.71 4.58 13.10
C ALA A 83 10.43 5.21 12.56
N GLY A 84 10.53 6.41 11.98
CA GLY A 84 9.41 7.09 11.34
C GLY A 84 8.85 6.32 10.15
N PHE A 85 9.73 5.80 9.29
CA PHE A 85 9.33 4.97 8.15
C PHE A 85 8.55 3.72 8.61
N ILE A 86 9.10 2.97 9.56
CA ILE A 86 8.47 1.73 10.06
C ILE A 86 7.12 2.05 10.71
N THR A 87 7.06 3.06 11.56
CA THR A 87 5.82 3.48 12.25
C THR A 87 4.74 3.84 11.23
N PHE A 88 5.09 4.65 10.23
CA PHE A 88 4.14 5.11 9.23
C PHE A 88 3.69 3.97 8.30
N ALA A 89 4.59 3.06 7.94
CA ALA A 89 4.27 1.89 7.14
C ALA A 89 3.30 0.95 7.88
N ILE A 90 3.54 0.68 9.17
CA ILE A 90 2.64 -0.13 10.00
C ILE A 90 1.27 0.54 10.12
N ALA A 91 1.24 1.85 10.37
CA ALA A 91 -0.01 2.62 10.42
C ALA A 91 -0.79 2.51 9.10
N GLY A 92 -0.09 2.57 7.96
CA GLY A 92 -0.67 2.36 6.65
C GLY A 92 -1.28 0.98 6.46
N PHE A 93 -0.58 -0.08 6.86
CA PHE A 93 -1.09 -1.45 6.82
C PHE A 93 -2.40 -1.59 7.59
N VAL A 94 -2.42 -1.08 8.83
CA VAL A 94 -3.61 -1.14 9.69
C VAL A 94 -4.74 -0.30 9.12
N LEU A 95 -4.45 0.92 8.67
CA LEU A 95 -5.46 1.82 8.11
C LEU A 95 -6.10 1.21 6.86
N LEU A 96 -5.31 0.74 5.91
CA LEU A 96 -5.84 0.16 4.68
C LEU A 96 -6.66 -1.11 4.95
N PHE A 97 -6.26 -1.91 5.93
CA PHE A 97 -7.04 -3.06 6.38
C PHE A 97 -8.41 -2.63 6.93
N ILE A 98 -8.43 -1.62 7.80
CA ILE A 98 -9.68 -1.08 8.36
C ILE A 98 -10.58 -0.53 7.24
N ILE A 99 -10.03 0.21 6.29
CA ILE A 99 -10.80 0.76 5.17
C ILE A 99 -11.41 -0.37 4.33
N ARG A 100 -10.67 -1.43 4.06
CA ARG A 100 -11.19 -2.60 3.33
C ARG A 100 -12.36 -3.25 4.10
N MET A 101 -12.24 -3.38 5.41
CA MET A 101 -13.35 -3.88 6.25
C MET A 101 -14.58 -2.95 6.18
N LEU A 102 -14.37 -1.63 6.19
CA LEU A 102 -15.47 -0.67 6.08
C LEU A 102 -16.15 -0.74 4.71
N VAL A 103 -15.41 -0.96 3.63
CA VAL A 103 -15.99 -1.18 2.30
C VAL A 103 -16.92 -2.39 2.31
N ASP A 104 -16.50 -3.50 2.90
CA ASP A 104 -17.35 -4.69 3.04
C ASP A 104 -18.66 -4.39 3.78
N ILE A 105 -18.57 -3.69 4.91
CA ILE A 105 -19.71 -3.46 5.79
C ILE A 105 -20.66 -2.39 5.23
N ILE A 106 -20.13 -1.31 4.68
CA ILE A 106 -20.92 -0.13 4.31
C ILE A 106 -21.46 -0.24 2.88
N LEU A 107 -20.62 -0.64 1.94
CA LEU A 107 -20.98 -0.66 0.52
C LEU A 107 -21.63 -1.97 0.08
N LEU A 108 -21.31 -3.07 0.74
CA LEU A 108 -21.81 -4.40 0.39
C LEU A 108 -22.39 -5.11 1.64
N PRO A 109 -23.43 -4.58 2.27
CA PRO A 109 -23.95 -5.14 3.53
C PRO A 109 -24.56 -6.54 3.38
N SER A 110 -24.99 -6.92 2.17
CA SER A 110 -25.62 -8.23 1.89
C SER A 110 -24.67 -9.23 1.24
N THR A 111 -23.47 -8.82 0.87
CA THR A 111 -22.46 -9.68 0.23
C THR A 111 -21.07 -9.26 0.71
N ARG A 112 -20.03 -9.96 0.24
CA ARG A 112 -18.64 -9.65 0.59
C ARG A 112 -17.88 -9.26 -0.67
N VAL A 113 -16.96 -8.31 -0.54
CA VAL A 113 -16.07 -7.94 -1.64
C VAL A 113 -15.35 -9.17 -2.20
N SER A 114 -14.86 -10.07 -1.33
CA SER A 114 -14.21 -11.31 -1.77
C SER A 114 -15.11 -12.17 -2.68
N ASP A 115 -16.38 -12.33 -2.34
CA ASP A 115 -17.30 -13.10 -3.16
C ASP A 115 -17.59 -12.43 -4.50
N GLU A 116 -17.77 -11.11 -4.51
CA GLU A 116 -17.97 -10.34 -5.73
C GLU A 116 -16.75 -10.41 -6.65
N LEU A 117 -15.54 -10.35 -6.10
CA LEU A 117 -14.31 -10.40 -6.88
C LEU A 117 -14.04 -11.79 -7.48
N VAL A 118 -14.31 -12.85 -6.74
CA VAL A 118 -13.94 -14.22 -7.14
C VAL A 118 -15.07 -14.91 -7.88
N LYS A 119 -16.28 -14.95 -7.32
CA LYS A 119 -17.40 -15.66 -7.92
C LYS A 119 -17.99 -14.92 -9.12
N ASP A 120 -18.23 -13.63 -8.96
CA ASP A 120 -18.89 -12.81 -9.97
C ASP A 120 -17.90 -12.07 -10.87
N ARG A 121 -16.62 -12.08 -10.51
CA ARG A 121 -15.56 -11.34 -11.22
C ARG A 121 -15.95 -9.88 -11.46
N ASN A 122 -16.55 -9.26 -10.45
CA ASN A 122 -17.17 -7.96 -10.54
C ASN A 122 -16.11 -6.84 -10.54
N ILE A 123 -15.76 -6.37 -11.73
CA ILE A 123 -14.78 -5.30 -11.92
C ILE A 123 -15.26 -3.99 -11.29
N GLY A 124 -16.57 -3.73 -11.30
CA GLY A 124 -17.15 -2.52 -10.68
C GLY A 124 -16.87 -2.46 -9.17
N VAL A 125 -17.02 -3.56 -8.46
CA VAL A 125 -16.67 -3.67 -7.03
C VAL A 125 -15.17 -3.45 -6.84
N ALA A 126 -14.33 -4.02 -7.70
CA ALA A 126 -12.88 -3.83 -7.66
C ALA A 126 -12.49 -2.35 -7.83
N TYR A 127 -13.12 -1.63 -8.75
CA TYR A 127 -12.90 -0.19 -8.93
C TYR A 127 -13.35 0.61 -7.71
N ILE A 128 -14.47 0.27 -7.10
CA ILE A 128 -14.96 0.97 -5.90
C ILE A 128 -14.00 0.75 -4.75
N GLU A 129 -13.59 -0.48 -4.47
CA GLU A 129 -12.60 -0.77 -3.43
C GLU A 129 -11.30 0.00 -3.69
N SER A 130 -10.78 -0.07 -4.91
CA SER A 130 -9.56 0.63 -5.30
C SER A 130 -9.67 2.14 -5.09
N ALA A 131 -10.78 2.74 -5.51
CA ALA A 131 -11.02 4.17 -5.35
C ALA A 131 -11.07 4.57 -3.87
N VAL A 132 -11.71 3.78 -3.03
CA VAL A 132 -11.84 4.08 -1.59
C VAL A 132 -10.48 3.97 -0.89
N VAL A 133 -9.71 2.92 -1.13
CA VAL A 133 -8.38 2.76 -0.48
C VAL A 133 -7.38 3.81 -0.97
N ILE A 134 -7.40 4.17 -2.25
CA ILE A 134 -6.55 5.24 -2.80
C ILE A 134 -6.95 6.59 -2.19
N SER A 135 -8.24 6.89 -2.12
CA SER A 135 -8.74 8.13 -1.52
C SER A 135 -8.36 8.23 -0.05
N ALA A 136 -8.50 7.14 0.70
CA ALA A 136 -8.09 7.09 2.11
C ALA A 136 -6.59 7.35 2.27
N SER A 137 -5.76 6.77 1.39
CA SER A 137 -4.31 7.01 1.40
C SER A 137 -3.97 8.46 1.09
N LEU A 138 -4.64 9.06 0.12
CA LEU A 138 -4.45 10.50 -0.19
C LEU A 138 -4.84 11.37 0.99
N ILE A 139 -5.94 11.10 1.66
CA ILE A 139 -6.35 11.82 2.87
C ILE A 139 -5.26 11.69 3.95
N LEU A 140 -4.76 10.48 4.18
CA LEU A 140 -3.69 10.24 5.15
C LEU A 140 -2.43 11.04 4.80
N VAL A 141 -1.99 11.01 3.54
CA VAL A 141 -0.79 11.71 3.05
C VAL A 141 -0.88 13.22 3.27
N PHE A 142 -2.05 13.82 3.03
CA PHE A 142 -2.26 15.26 3.16
C PHE A 142 -2.71 15.71 4.56
N ALA A 143 -3.26 14.82 5.38
CA ALA A 143 -3.71 15.14 6.73
C ALA A 143 -2.58 15.15 7.78
N ILE A 144 -1.50 14.44 7.49
CA ILE A 144 -0.33 14.32 8.36
C ILE A 144 0.89 14.94 7.67
#